data_a6d3556c627a9826726531329e513679
#
_entry.id   a6d3556c627a9826726531329e513679
#
_cell.length_a   1.000
_cell.length_b   1.000
_cell.length_c   1.000
_cell.angle_alpha   90.00
_cell.angle_beta   90.00
_cell.angle_gamma   90.00
#
_symmetry.space_group_name_H-M   'P 1'
#
loop_
_entity.id
_entity.type
_entity.pdbx_description
1 polymer ?
#
loop_
_entity_poly.entity_id
_entity_poly.type
_entity_poly.pdbx_seq_one_letter_code
_entity_poly.pdbx_strand_id
1 'polypeptide(L)'
;MKILIVVPDFPLNPENIKGGVNSALANLLKGFANFNISIRVITFNREISEIFIAEYSKNTHIYYFPEAKLPHVFNFAFKGGAILKAQIKEFNPLIVHYGMSGYILLTKLLGLRHTIQMVTIHGIPFLEAKQKKTFKEKLVFYTNGLVEMLLCPKNIIHLSDYSQNQYGTKNSNFTLIPNATNPEFLGLPLKNIAQNKLLFVGSIETRKNILFILRLLKALTEKKIFFSLDVVGDFIDVLYKNEVLSFIKNNGLEKYIHFHGWKSQRELLGIMANADILFVASKQETMPMAIAEAMSAGKVVVSAAVGGIPEMITDKEDGFLFHSFTIDAVLPILEQLYNNDAMVTKLGIKARDTARATFHCTKVAQKTMGFYSSLHKNSSHLN
;
A
#
# COMPACT_ATOMS: atom_id res chain seq x y z
N MET A 1 -23.08 -11.69 -8.59
CA MET A 1 -21.78 -12.21 -9.05
C MET A 1 -21.01 -12.72 -7.82
N LYS A 2 -20.36 -13.90 -7.93
CA LYS A 2 -19.54 -14.48 -6.85
C LYS A 2 -18.06 -14.28 -7.16
N ILE A 3 -17.30 -13.72 -6.21
CA ILE A 3 -15.87 -13.43 -6.33
C ILE A 3 -15.12 -14.13 -5.20
N LEU A 4 -14.08 -14.87 -5.56
CA LEU A 4 -13.16 -15.49 -4.62
C LEU A 4 -11.84 -14.69 -4.62
N ILE A 5 -11.51 -14.06 -3.50
CA ILE A 5 -10.25 -13.32 -3.34
C ILE A 5 -9.27 -14.21 -2.56
N VAL A 6 -8.04 -14.30 -3.03
CA VAL A 6 -7.00 -15.15 -2.43
C VAL A 6 -5.81 -14.28 -2.03
N VAL A 7 -5.45 -14.31 -0.75
CA VAL A 7 -4.31 -13.55 -0.20
C VAL A 7 -3.48 -14.44 0.73
N PRO A 8 -2.16 -14.22 0.83
CA PRO A 8 -1.28 -15.05 1.65
C PRO A 8 -1.56 -14.88 3.15
N ASP A 9 -1.87 -13.66 3.56
CA ASP A 9 -2.17 -13.31 4.96
C ASP A 9 -3.18 -12.17 4.99
N PHE A 10 -4.05 -12.19 5.98
CA PHE A 10 -4.95 -11.10 6.35
C PHE A 10 -5.17 -11.15 7.86
N PRO A 11 -5.14 -10.02 8.58
CA PRO A 11 -5.19 -10.02 10.03
C PRO A 11 -6.53 -10.57 10.55
N LEU A 12 -6.48 -11.36 11.64
CA LEU A 12 -7.66 -11.88 12.33
C LEU A 12 -8.53 -10.76 12.92
N ASN A 13 -7.89 -9.69 13.39
CA ASN A 13 -8.58 -8.49 13.83
C ASN A 13 -8.48 -7.40 12.76
N PRO A 14 -9.60 -7.01 12.11
CA PRO A 14 -9.62 -5.97 11.09
C PRO A 14 -9.16 -4.57 11.57
N GLU A 15 -9.07 -4.34 12.88
CA GLU A 15 -8.53 -3.09 13.43
C GLU A 15 -6.99 -3.08 13.44
N ASN A 16 -6.35 -4.25 13.40
CA ASN A 16 -4.91 -4.41 13.47
C ASN A 16 -4.27 -4.67 12.09
N ILE A 17 -4.77 -4.02 11.04
CA ILE A 17 -4.25 -4.20 9.69
C ILE A 17 -2.84 -3.64 9.60
N LYS A 18 -1.87 -4.51 9.31
CA LYS A 18 -0.47 -4.15 9.06
C LYS A 18 -0.16 -4.21 7.58
N GLY A 19 0.60 -3.20 7.11
CA GLY A 19 1.10 -3.15 5.74
C GLY A 19 0.10 -2.58 4.74
N GLY A 20 0.64 -1.94 3.70
CA GLY A 20 -0.15 -1.21 2.70
C GLY A 20 -1.06 -2.11 1.87
N VAL A 21 -0.63 -3.35 1.56
CA VAL A 21 -1.42 -4.27 0.73
C VAL A 21 -2.69 -4.73 1.46
N ASN A 22 -2.56 -5.12 2.73
CA ASN A 22 -3.71 -5.52 3.54
C ASN A 22 -4.65 -4.33 3.80
N SER A 23 -4.11 -3.12 3.99
CA SER A 23 -4.91 -1.90 4.09
C SER A 23 -5.68 -1.62 2.79
N ALA A 24 -5.02 -1.75 1.64
CA ALA A 24 -5.66 -1.56 0.34
C ALA A 24 -6.80 -2.57 0.10
N LEU A 25 -6.57 -3.85 0.43
CA LEU A 25 -7.61 -4.88 0.33
C LEU A 25 -8.78 -4.58 1.27
N ALA A 26 -8.54 -4.30 2.53
CA ALA A 26 -9.60 -3.99 3.49
C ALA A 26 -10.45 -2.79 3.03
N ASN A 27 -9.81 -1.76 2.50
CA ASN A 27 -10.51 -0.58 1.98
C ASN A 27 -11.29 -0.91 0.69
N LEU A 28 -10.75 -1.76 -0.18
CA LEU A 28 -11.48 -2.26 -1.35
C LEU A 28 -12.72 -3.05 -0.93
N LEU A 29 -12.61 -3.93 0.08
CA LEU A 29 -13.74 -4.69 0.63
C LEU A 29 -14.81 -3.75 1.21
N LYS A 30 -14.41 -2.67 1.91
CA LYS A 30 -15.35 -1.61 2.35
C LYS A 30 -16.06 -0.98 1.14
N GLY A 31 -15.34 -0.72 0.06
CA GLY A 31 -15.89 -0.17 -1.18
C GLY A 31 -16.91 -1.09 -1.84
N PHE A 32 -16.76 -2.41 -1.71
CA PHE A 32 -17.68 -3.39 -2.26
C PHE A 32 -18.98 -3.58 -1.45
N ALA A 33 -19.06 -3.06 -0.23
CA ALA A 33 -20.22 -3.29 0.65
C ALA A 33 -21.57 -2.89 0.04
N ASN A 34 -21.59 -1.93 -0.88
CA ASN A 34 -22.81 -1.43 -1.54
C ASN A 34 -23.11 -2.12 -2.89
N PHE A 35 -22.32 -3.12 -3.29
CA PHE A 35 -22.55 -3.83 -4.54
C PHE A 35 -23.30 -5.14 -4.29
N ASN A 36 -24.17 -5.51 -5.24
CA ASN A 36 -24.87 -6.81 -5.20
C ASN A 36 -23.96 -7.95 -5.69
N ILE A 37 -22.97 -8.28 -4.86
CA ILE A 37 -22.00 -9.35 -5.09
C ILE A 37 -21.83 -10.17 -3.82
N SER A 38 -21.31 -11.39 -3.95
CA SER A 38 -20.91 -12.22 -2.82
C SER A 38 -19.40 -12.44 -2.89
N ILE A 39 -18.69 -12.09 -1.84
CA ILE A 39 -17.23 -12.19 -1.77
C ILE A 39 -16.84 -13.21 -0.70
N ARG A 40 -15.99 -14.14 -1.10
CA ARG A 40 -15.26 -14.99 -0.18
C ARG A 40 -13.79 -14.65 -0.27
N VAL A 41 -13.17 -14.30 0.86
CA VAL A 41 -11.72 -14.09 0.95
C VAL A 41 -11.11 -15.34 1.57
N ILE A 42 -10.11 -15.90 0.92
CA ILE A 42 -9.30 -17.01 1.45
C ILE A 42 -7.97 -16.43 1.89
N THR A 43 -7.59 -16.72 3.13
CA THR A 43 -6.32 -16.34 3.70
C THR A 43 -5.74 -17.45 4.59
N PHE A 44 -4.44 -17.38 4.86
CA PHE A 44 -3.72 -18.38 5.62
C PHE A 44 -3.14 -17.75 6.88
N ASN A 45 -3.20 -18.47 8.00
CA ASN A 45 -2.73 -17.92 9.26
C ASN A 45 -2.02 -19.02 10.09
N ARG A 46 -0.88 -18.68 10.70
CA ARG A 46 -0.05 -19.59 11.51
C ARG A 46 -0.46 -19.65 12.98
N GLU A 47 -1.30 -18.72 13.41
CA GLU A 47 -1.71 -18.58 14.81
C GLU A 47 -2.96 -19.40 15.13
N ILE A 48 -3.65 -19.91 14.10
CA ILE A 48 -4.86 -20.73 14.26
C ILE A 48 -4.57 -22.22 13.96
N SER A 49 -5.27 -23.10 14.67
CA SER A 49 -5.20 -24.56 14.47
C SER A 49 -6.37 -25.12 13.66
N GLU A 50 -7.48 -24.39 13.61
CA GLU A 50 -8.72 -24.78 12.95
C GLU A 50 -9.17 -23.68 11.98
N ILE A 51 -10.09 -24.04 11.05
CA ILE A 51 -10.65 -23.06 10.11
C ILE A 51 -11.51 -22.08 10.89
N PHE A 52 -11.23 -20.80 10.71
CA PHE A 52 -12.01 -19.71 11.29
C PHE A 52 -12.67 -18.90 10.17
N ILE A 53 -13.96 -18.59 10.33
CA ILE A 53 -14.73 -17.79 9.36
C ILE A 53 -15.23 -16.54 10.05
N ALA A 54 -14.87 -15.38 9.50
CA ALA A 54 -15.34 -14.08 9.98
C ALA A 54 -16.27 -13.44 8.94
N GLU A 55 -17.39 -12.89 9.40
CA GLU A 55 -18.19 -11.98 8.59
C GLU A 55 -17.53 -10.60 8.62
N TYR A 56 -17.10 -10.13 7.45
CA TYR A 56 -16.49 -8.81 7.29
C TYR A 56 -17.55 -7.74 6.95
N SER A 57 -18.52 -8.11 6.14
CA SER A 57 -19.70 -7.33 5.81
C SER A 57 -20.82 -8.26 5.33
N LYS A 58 -22.05 -7.75 5.20
CA LYS A 58 -23.23 -8.51 4.73
C LYS A 58 -22.97 -9.40 3.48
N ASN A 59 -22.05 -9.00 2.62
CA ASN A 59 -21.75 -9.70 1.36
C ASN A 59 -20.34 -10.30 1.31
N THR A 60 -19.55 -10.19 2.39
CA THR A 60 -18.14 -10.58 2.42
C THR A 60 -17.83 -11.42 3.65
N HIS A 61 -17.33 -12.64 3.42
CA HIS A 61 -16.83 -13.53 4.46
C HIS A 61 -15.36 -13.84 4.24
N ILE A 62 -14.58 -13.86 5.32
CA ILE A 62 -13.15 -14.18 5.31
C ILE A 62 -12.95 -15.56 5.93
N TYR A 63 -12.32 -16.44 5.17
CA TYR A 63 -12.01 -17.81 5.55
C TYR A 63 -10.53 -17.89 5.88
N TYR A 64 -10.20 -18.06 7.13
CA TYR A 64 -8.84 -18.25 7.61
C TYR A 64 -8.53 -19.73 7.68
N PHE A 65 -7.49 -20.16 6.99
CA PHE A 65 -7.04 -21.54 6.98
C PHE A 65 -5.73 -21.65 7.76
N PRO A 66 -5.57 -22.71 8.62
CA PRO A 66 -4.32 -22.93 9.30
C PRO A 66 -3.15 -23.15 8.33
N GLU A 67 -2.09 -22.39 8.50
CA GLU A 67 -0.85 -22.56 7.74
C GLU A 67 0.10 -23.48 8.52
N ALA A 68 0.62 -24.53 7.87
CA ALA A 68 1.62 -25.39 8.49
C ALA A 68 2.95 -24.64 8.69
N LYS A 69 3.76 -25.05 9.68
CA LYS A 69 5.12 -24.52 9.93
C LYS A 69 6.14 -24.92 8.85
N LEU A 70 5.71 -24.94 7.59
CA LEU A 70 6.53 -25.22 6.42
C LEU A 70 6.87 -23.92 5.68
N PRO A 71 7.90 -23.89 4.84
CA PRO A 71 8.12 -22.75 3.96
C PRO A 71 6.89 -22.44 3.10
N HIS A 72 6.58 -21.17 2.88
CA HIS A 72 5.40 -20.71 2.14
C HIS A 72 5.25 -21.38 0.77
N VAL A 73 6.36 -21.65 0.08
CA VAL A 73 6.38 -22.32 -1.23
C VAL A 73 5.64 -23.67 -1.17
N PHE A 74 5.95 -24.51 -0.21
CA PHE A 74 5.31 -25.83 -0.06
C PHE A 74 3.87 -25.73 0.43
N ASN A 75 3.60 -24.79 1.36
CA ASN A 75 2.23 -24.56 1.84
C ASN A 75 1.31 -24.18 0.71
N PHE A 76 1.69 -23.21 -0.13
CA PHE A 76 0.82 -22.73 -1.21
C PHE A 76 0.73 -23.73 -2.39
N ALA A 77 1.85 -24.40 -2.74
CA ALA A 77 1.84 -25.35 -3.83
C ALA A 77 0.91 -26.56 -3.58
N PHE A 78 0.89 -27.09 -2.38
CA PHE A 78 0.14 -28.33 -2.07
C PHE A 78 -1.12 -28.05 -1.26
N LYS A 79 -0.99 -27.66 0.02
CA LYS A 79 -2.12 -27.47 0.90
C LYS A 79 -3.03 -26.31 0.44
N GLY A 80 -2.42 -25.16 0.11
CA GLY A 80 -3.16 -24.01 -0.39
C GLY A 80 -3.88 -24.28 -1.70
N GLY A 81 -3.25 -25.00 -2.62
CA GLY A 81 -3.89 -25.42 -3.88
C GLY A 81 -5.08 -26.35 -3.67
N ALA A 82 -4.98 -27.31 -2.74
CA ALA A 82 -6.10 -28.22 -2.40
C ALA A 82 -7.27 -27.44 -1.78
N ILE A 83 -6.97 -26.51 -0.85
CA ILE A 83 -7.95 -25.61 -0.24
C ILE A 83 -8.63 -24.77 -1.31
N LEU A 84 -7.87 -24.13 -2.17
CA LEU A 84 -8.42 -23.29 -3.24
C LEU A 84 -9.35 -24.08 -4.16
N LYS A 85 -8.96 -25.29 -4.57
CA LYS A 85 -9.77 -26.17 -5.40
C LYS A 85 -11.09 -26.56 -4.71
N ALA A 86 -11.06 -26.88 -3.42
CA ALA A 86 -12.25 -27.18 -2.63
C ALA A 86 -13.17 -25.97 -2.53
N GLN A 87 -12.61 -24.79 -2.27
CA GLN A 87 -13.36 -23.54 -2.15
C GLN A 87 -13.98 -23.09 -3.48
N ILE A 88 -13.32 -23.32 -4.61
CA ILE A 88 -13.90 -23.07 -5.93
C ILE A 88 -15.08 -24.00 -6.19
N LYS A 89 -14.94 -25.31 -5.87
CA LYS A 89 -16.03 -26.28 -6.05
C LYS A 89 -17.26 -25.94 -5.21
N GLU A 90 -17.05 -25.54 -3.95
CA GLU A 90 -18.11 -25.21 -3.00
C GLU A 90 -18.79 -23.88 -3.32
N PHE A 91 -18.00 -22.82 -3.53
CA PHE A 91 -18.50 -21.45 -3.69
C PHE A 91 -18.95 -21.16 -5.14
N ASN A 92 -18.38 -21.88 -6.12
CA ASN A 92 -18.60 -21.69 -7.55
C ASN A 92 -18.42 -20.20 -7.97
N PRO A 93 -17.23 -19.61 -7.77
CA PRO A 93 -16.99 -18.23 -8.11
C PRO A 93 -16.87 -18.03 -9.62
N LEU A 94 -17.33 -16.89 -10.11
CA LEU A 94 -17.09 -16.44 -11.47
C LEU A 94 -15.63 -16.04 -11.68
N ILE A 95 -15.06 -15.36 -10.67
CA ILE A 95 -13.71 -14.81 -10.71
C ILE A 95 -12.92 -15.29 -9.49
N VAL A 96 -11.68 -15.69 -9.72
CA VAL A 96 -10.66 -15.89 -8.70
C VAL A 96 -9.67 -14.74 -8.82
N HIS A 97 -9.67 -13.84 -7.84
CA HIS A 97 -8.83 -12.68 -7.79
C HIS A 97 -7.71 -12.89 -6.76
N TYR A 98 -6.48 -13.00 -7.22
CA TYR A 98 -5.31 -12.95 -6.35
C TYR A 98 -5.07 -11.49 -5.94
N GLY A 99 -5.41 -11.17 -4.69
CA GLY A 99 -5.27 -9.82 -4.13
C GLY A 99 -3.80 -9.41 -3.91
N MET A 100 -2.86 -10.31 -4.15
CA MET A 100 -1.42 -10.10 -4.15
C MET A 100 -0.78 -11.11 -5.10
N SER A 101 0.35 -10.74 -5.68
CA SER A 101 1.17 -11.62 -6.52
C SER A 101 2.21 -12.43 -5.70
N GLY A 102 3.03 -13.23 -6.37
CA GLY A 102 4.11 -13.97 -5.76
C GLY A 102 3.76 -15.42 -5.40
N TYR A 103 4.33 -15.95 -4.32
CA TYR A 103 4.19 -17.38 -3.94
C TYR A 103 2.75 -17.86 -3.80
N ILE A 104 1.80 -16.99 -3.49
CA ILE A 104 0.38 -17.35 -3.43
C ILE A 104 -0.13 -17.92 -4.76
N LEU A 105 0.49 -17.55 -5.88
CA LEU A 105 0.15 -18.05 -7.22
C LEU A 105 0.45 -19.54 -7.39
N LEU A 106 1.29 -20.14 -6.52
CA LEU A 106 1.53 -21.58 -6.50
C LEU A 106 0.24 -22.39 -6.23
N THR A 107 -0.77 -21.79 -5.59
CA THR A 107 -2.06 -22.43 -5.38
C THR A 107 -2.77 -22.81 -6.69
N LYS A 108 -2.34 -22.22 -7.84
CA LYS A 108 -2.87 -22.55 -9.18
C LYS A 108 -2.41 -23.92 -9.71
N LEU A 109 -1.32 -24.48 -9.18
CA LEU A 109 -0.69 -25.68 -9.71
C LEU A 109 -1.61 -26.92 -9.74
N LEU A 110 -2.61 -26.98 -8.85
CA LEU A 110 -3.58 -28.08 -8.81
C LEU A 110 -4.74 -27.95 -9.84
N GLY A 111 -4.60 -27.01 -10.78
CA GLY A 111 -5.51 -26.85 -11.91
C GLY A 111 -6.83 -26.16 -11.52
N LEU A 112 -7.02 -24.95 -12.03
CA LEU A 112 -8.22 -24.14 -11.86
C LEU A 112 -8.88 -23.99 -13.24
N ARG A 113 -9.48 -25.07 -13.74
CA ARG A 113 -10.19 -25.03 -15.01
C ARG A 113 -11.54 -24.34 -14.83
N HIS A 114 -11.98 -23.58 -15.83
CA HIS A 114 -13.30 -22.94 -15.92
C HIS A 114 -13.56 -21.71 -15.01
N THR A 115 -12.54 -21.12 -14.38
CA THR A 115 -12.69 -19.84 -13.66
C THR A 115 -11.87 -18.75 -14.32
N ILE A 116 -12.41 -17.53 -14.35
CA ILE A 116 -11.66 -16.33 -14.75
C ILE A 116 -10.66 -16.00 -13.63
N GLN A 117 -9.38 -15.99 -13.95
CA GLN A 117 -8.34 -15.69 -12.97
C GLN A 117 -7.73 -14.33 -13.25
N MET A 118 -7.45 -13.60 -12.18
CA MET A 118 -6.80 -12.31 -12.25
C MET A 118 -5.92 -12.04 -11.02
N VAL A 119 -5.05 -11.03 -11.09
CA VAL A 119 -4.16 -10.63 -10.00
C VAL A 119 -4.04 -9.11 -9.92
N THR A 120 -3.86 -8.59 -8.72
CA THR A 120 -3.40 -7.21 -8.48
C THR A 120 -1.91 -7.20 -8.16
N ILE A 121 -1.13 -6.36 -8.86
CA ILE A 121 0.32 -6.20 -8.68
C ILE A 121 0.58 -5.02 -7.76
N HIS A 122 0.96 -5.29 -6.52
CA HIS A 122 1.27 -4.26 -5.53
C HIS A 122 2.74 -3.87 -5.46
N GLY A 123 3.64 -4.76 -5.82
CA GLY A 123 5.09 -4.56 -5.80
C GLY A 123 5.75 -5.25 -6.98
N ILE A 124 7.04 -5.02 -7.16
CA ILE A 124 7.82 -5.63 -8.23
C ILE A 124 9.00 -6.36 -7.57
N PRO A 125 8.88 -7.69 -7.36
CA PRO A 125 9.85 -8.45 -6.56
C PRO A 125 11.30 -8.28 -7.01
N PHE A 126 11.57 -8.21 -8.32
CA PHE A 126 12.93 -8.02 -8.84
C PHE A 126 13.53 -6.65 -8.50
N LEU A 127 12.72 -5.60 -8.44
CA LEU A 127 13.17 -4.27 -8.01
C LEU A 127 13.37 -4.22 -6.49
N GLU A 128 12.49 -4.86 -5.74
CA GLU A 128 12.60 -4.97 -4.28
C GLU A 128 13.82 -5.79 -3.87
N ALA A 129 14.15 -6.88 -4.61
CA ALA A 129 15.35 -7.68 -4.39
C ALA A 129 16.64 -6.83 -4.42
N LYS A 130 16.72 -5.82 -5.31
CA LYS A 130 17.87 -4.92 -5.40
C LYS A 130 18.09 -4.07 -4.14
N GLN A 131 17.02 -3.84 -3.36
CA GLN A 131 17.06 -3.04 -2.14
C GLN A 131 17.40 -3.87 -0.88
N LYS A 132 17.40 -5.21 -0.99
CA LYS A 132 17.69 -6.11 0.14
C LYS A 132 19.20 -6.20 0.41
N LYS A 133 19.56 -6.30 1.69
CA LYS A 133 20.97 -6.34 2.12
C LYS A 133 21.57 -7.75 2.06
N THR A 134 20.81 -8.75 2.49
CA THR A 134 21.32 -10.12 2.59
C THR A 134 21.05 -10.94 1.33
N PHE A 135 21.96 -11.89 1.04
CA PHE A 135 21.79 -12.83 -0.08
C PHE A 135 20.50 -13.65 0.05
N LYS A 136 20.17 -14.07 1.28
CA LYS A 136 18.96 -14.85 1.56
C LYS A 136 17.69 -14.07 1.21
N GLU A 137 17.61 -12.82 1.62
CA GLU A 137 16.45 -11.96 1.26
C GLU A 137 16.37 -11.74 -0.25
N LYS A 138 17.50 -11.43 -0.90
CA LYS A 138 17.55 -11.30 -2.36
C LYS A 138 17.01 -12.53 -3.06
N LEU A 139 17.47 -13.72 -2.63
CA LEU A 139 17.04 -15.01 -3.20
C LEU A 139 15.53 -15.21 -3.06
N VAL A 140 14.96 -14.91 -1.89
CA VAL A 140 13.49 -15.00 -1.66
C VAL A 140 12.74 -14.10 -2.63
N PHE A 141 13.17 -12.86 -2.84
CA PHE A 141 12.50 -11.94 -3.75
C PHE A 141 12.69 -12.34 -5.22
N TYR A 142 13.86 -12.84 -5.62
CA TYR A 142 14.08 -13.35 -6.97
C TYR A 142 13.22 -14.58 -7.27
N THR A 143 13.16 -15.55 -6.35
CA THR A 143 12.32 -16.75 -6.54
C THR A 143 10.84 -16.40 -6.52
N ASN A 144 10.43 -15.43 -5.71
CA ASN A 144 9.06 -14.90 -5.72
C ASN A 144 8.72 -14.27 -7.09
N GLY A 145 9.63 -13.47 -7.63
CA GLY A 145 9.48 -12.88 -8.97
C GLY A 145 9.44 -13.92 -10.10
N LEU A 146 10.21 -15.01 -9.99
CA LEU A 146 10.14 -16.11 -10.96
C LEU A 146 8.79 -16.83 -10.91
N VAL A 147 8.28 -17.13 -9.71
CA VAL A 147 6.94 -17.72 -9.55
C VAL A 147 5.87 -16.81 -10.16
N GLU A 148 5.97 -15.52 -9.90
CA GLU A 148 5.07 -14.51 -10.44
C GLU A 148 5.13 -14.50 -11.98
N MET A 149 6.31 -14.45 -12.57
CA MET A 149 6.49 -14.45 -14.02
C MET A 149 5.91 -15.71 -14.69
N LEU A 150 6.07 -16.88 -14.07
CA LEU A 150 5.62 -18.17 -14.62
C LEU A 150 4.12 -18.42 -14.43
N LEU A 151 3.54 -17.96 -13.31
CA LEU A 151 2.18 -18.31 -12.91
C LEU A 151 1.20 -17.12 -12.94
N CYS A 152 1.64 -15.92 -13.34
CA CYS A 152 0.78 -14.74 -13.41
C CYS A 152 -0.45 -15.00 -14.29
N PRO A 153 -1.67 -14.69 -13.85
CA PRO A 153 -2.84 -14.69 -14.69
C PRO A 153 -2.72 -13.72 -15.87
N LYS A 154 -3.46 -13.99 -16.95
CA LYS A 154 -3.52 -13.06 -18.10
C LYS A 154 -4.23 -11.75 -17.79
N ASN A 155 -5.12 -11.73 -16.80
CA ASN A 155 -5.87 -10.53 -16.41
C ASN A 155 -5.20 -9.90 -15.19
N ILE A 156 -4.78 -8.65 -15.32
CA ILE A 156 -3.94 -7.98 -14.34
C ILE A 156 -4.51 -6.60 -13.99
N ILE A 157 -4.56 -6.29 -12.70
CA ILE A 157 -4.69 -4.91 -12.22
C ILE A 157 -3.30 -4.42 -11.88
N HIS A 158 -2.84 -3.39 -12.56
CA HIS A 158 -1.68 -2.60 -12.18
C HIS A 158 -2.13 -1.36 -11.42
N LEU A 159 -1.35 -0.94 -10.42
CA LEU A 159 -1.68 0.23 -9.61
C LEU A 159 -1.38 1.54 -10.34
N SER A 160 -0.44 1.52 -11.28
CA SER A 160 0.10 2.68 -11.99
C SER A 160 0.71 2.27 -13.33
N ASP A 161 0.88 3.22 -14.24
CA ASP A 161 1.64 3.03 -15.48
C ASP A 161 3.08 2.59 -15.20
N TYR A 162 3.70 3.14 -14.13
CA TYR A 162 5.01 2.69 -13.68
C TYR A 162 5.04 1.18 -13.43
N SER A 163 4.07 0.65 -12.68
CA SER A 163 4.03 -0.79 -12.39
C SER A 163 3.81 -1.62 -13.64
N GLN A 164 2.96 -1.18 -14.54
CA GLN A 164 2.69 -1.84 -15.81
C GLN A 164 3.95 -1.87 -16.71
N ASN A 165 4.64 -0.74 -16.85
CA ASN A 165 5.85 -0.63 -17.68
C ASN A 165 7.01 -1.48 -17.14
N GLN A 166 7.14 -1.62 -15.82
CA GLN A 166 8.18 -2.45 -15.20
C GLN A 166 7.87 -3.95 -15.29
N TYR A 167 6.59 -4.33 -15.38
CA TYR A 167 6.17 -5.72 -15.36
C TYR A 167 6.30 -6.43 -16.71
N GLY A 168 6.25 -5.70 -17.84
CA GLY A 168 6.60 -6.19 -19.18
C GLY A 168 5.70 -7.29 -19.76
N THR A 169 4.45 -7.42 -19.32
CA THR A 169 3.50 -8.46 -19.79
C THR A 169 2.94 -8.13 -21.18
N LYS A 170 3.62 -8.54 -22.24
CA LYS A 170 3.27 -8.23 -23.64
C LYS A 170 1.91 -8.78 -24.12
N ASN A 171 1.30 -9.75 -23.46
CA ASN A 171 0.05 -10.41 -23.86
C ASN A 171 -1.01 -10.50 -22.75
N SER A 172 -1.00 -9.57 -21.81
CA SER A 172 -1.97 -9.53 -20.74
C SER A 172 -3.12 -8.58 -21.06
N ASN A 173 -4.30 -8.95 -20.57
CA ASN A 173 -5.43 -8.04 -20.47
C ASN A 173 -5.30 -7.29 -19.13
N PHE A 174 -5.02 -6.00 -19.16
CA PHE A 174 -4.77 -5.25 -17.93
C PHE A 174 -5.63 -3.99 -17.82
N THR A 175 -5.69 -3.47 -16.62
CA THR A 175 -6.29 -2.18 -16.29
C THR A 175 -5.50 -1.49 -15.19
N LEU A 176 -5.57 -0.17 -15.14
CA LEU A 176 -4.96 0.66 -14.09
C LEU A 176 -6.00 0.99 -13.05
N ILE A 177 -5.84 0.45 -11.85
CA ILE A 177 -6.72 0.72 -10.71
C ILE A 177 -5.86 0.96 -9.48
N PRO A 178 -5.88 2.18 -8.90
CA PRO A 178 -5.09 2.51 -7.73
C PRO A 178 -5.57 1.78 -6.48
N ASN A 179 -4.75 1.81 -5.43
CA ASN A 179 -5.15 1.34 -4.11
C ASN A 179 -6.29 2.17 -3.52
N ALA A 180 -7.22 1.50 -2.85
CA ALA A 180 -8.32 2.14 -2.13
C ALA A 180 -7.86 2.70 -0.77
N THR A 181 -8.33 3.90 -0.40
CA THR A 181 -8.12 4.47 0.94
C THR A 181 -9.34 4.28 1.85
N ASN A 182 -9.07 4.29 3.17
CA ASN A 182 -10.15 4.33 4.16
C ASN A 182 -10.90 5.67 4.05
N PRO A 183 -12.24 5.65 3.86
CA PRO A 183 -13.05 6.87 3.71
C PRO A 183 -13.00 7.79 4.94
N GLU A 184 -12.64 7.26 6.12
CA GLU A 184 -12.51 8.06 7.35
C GLU A 184 -11.45 9.17 7.25
N PHE A 185 -10.38 8.98 6.41
CA PHE A 185 -9.42 10.05 6.16
C PHE A 185 -10.05 11.26 5.46
N LEU A 186 -11.00 11.05 4.57
CA LEU A 186 -11.75 12.15 3.92
C LEU A 186 -12.66 12.92 4.88
N GLY A 187 -13.06 12.28 5.99
CA GLY A 187 -13.87 12.89 7.05
C GLY A 187 -13.09 13.79 8.01
N LEU A 188 -11.76 13.78 7.97
CA LEU A 188 -10.95 14.61 8.85
C LEU A 188 -11.15 16.11 8.53
N PRO A 189 -11.20 16.99 9.55
CA PRO A 189 -11.33 18.43 9.32
C PRO A 189 -10.09 18.97 8.59
N LEU A 190 -10.31 19.89 7.66
CA LEU A 190 -9.21 20.68 7.11
C LEU A 190 -8.72 21.64 8.19
N LYS A 191 -7.39 21.73 8.34
CA LYS A 191 -6.79 22.71 9.23
C LYS A 191 -6.70 24.08 8.54
N ASN A 192 -6.96 25.12 9.31
CA ASN A 192 -6.84 26.51 8.87
C ASN A 192 -5.53 27.15 9.35
N ILE A 193 -4.82 26.51 10.28
CA ILE A 193 -3.58 27.00 10.87
C ILE A 193 -2.54 25.89 10.83
N ALA A 194 -1.43 26.13 10.15
CA ALA A 194 -0.30 25.22 10.10
C ALA A 194 0.46 25.23 11.43
N GLN A 195 0.87 24.05 11.90
CA GLN A 195 1.66 23.87 13.11
C GLN A 195 3.12 23.55 12.79
N ASN A 196 3.51 23.63 11.52
CA ASN A 196 4.84 23.25 11.03
C ASN A 196 5.20 21.82 11.43
N LYS A 197 4.24 20.90 11.26
CA LYS A 197 4.36 19.51 11.66
C LYS A 197 4.48 18.58 10.46
N LEU A 198 5.65 17.95 10.35
CA LEU A 198 5.92 16.89 9.38
C LEU A 198 5.44 15.55 9.94
N LEU A 199 5.04 14.68 9.05
CA LEU A 199 4.67 13.29 9.32
C LEU A 199 5.44 12.36 8.38
N PHE A 200 6.01 11.31 8.95
CA PHE A 200 6.51 10.14 8.23
C PHE A 200 5.65 8.93 8.59
N VAL A 201 5.21 8.16 7.60
CA VAL A 201 4.43 6.93 7.81
C VAL A 201 5.04 5.78 7.01
N GLY A 202 5.42 4.71 7.69
CA GLY A 202 5.94 3.50 7.09
C GLY A 202 7.02 2.82 7.92
N SER A 203 7.43 1.61 7.49
CA SER A 203 8.57 0.93 8.09
C SER A 203 9.84 1.79 8.02
N ILE A 204 10.57 1.86 9.13
CA ILE A 204 11.79 2.66 9.19
C ILE A 204 12.95 1.79 8.69
N GLU A 205 13.26 1.96 7.41
CA GLU A 205 14.29 1.21 6.67
C GLU A 205 15.05 2.12 5.70
N THR A 206 16.20 1.65 5.21
CA THR A 206 17.08 2.40 4.30
C THR A 206 16.35 2.87 3.02
N ARG A 207 15.40 2.09 2.51
CA ARG A 207 14.60 2.41 1.33
C ARG A 207 13.70 3.62 1.55
N LYS A 208 13.11 3.74 2.74
CA LYS A 208 12.24 4.88 3.14
C LYS A 208 13.02 6.14 3.50
N ASN A 209 14.34 6.01 3.75
CA ASN A 209 15.33 7.08 3.79
C ASN A 209 15.02 8.23 4.80
N ILE A 210 14.61 7.86 6.03
CA ILE A 210 14.33 8.85 7.08
C ILE A 210 15.54 9.74 7.39
N LEU A 211 16.78 9.23 7.19
CA LEU A 211 18.00 10.01 7.39
C LEU A 211 18.06 11.27 6.52
N PHE A 212 17.49 11.23 5.31
CA PHE A 212 17.39 12.43 4.48
C PHE A 212 16.48 13.48 5.11
N ILE A 213 15.35 13.05 5.70
CA ILE A 213 14.43 13.96 6.41
C ILE A 213 15.14 14.60 7.61
N LEU A 214 15.92 13.82 8.36
CA LEU A 214 16.69 14.31 9.51
C LEU A 214 17.76 15.31 9.10
N ARG A 215 18.49 15.09 8.00
CA ARG A 215 19.45 16.05 7.45
C ARG A 215 18.77 17.35 7.04
N LEU A 216 17.57 17.26 6.47
CA LEU A 216 16.77 18.42 6.10
C LEU A 216 16.31 19.20 7.34
N LEU A 217 15.82 18.50 8.38
CA LEU A 217 15.48 19.14 9.66
C LEU A 217 16.67 19.86 10.30
N LYS A 218 17.87 19.26 10.25
CA LYS A 218 19.09 19.91 10.71
C LYS A 218 19.33 21.22 9.94
N ALA A 219 19.32 21.18 8.61
CA ALA A 219 19.54 22.37 7.78
C ALA A 219 18.48 23.46 8.03
N LEU A 220 17.23 23.09 8.27
CA LEU A 220 16.16 24.02 8.64
C LEU A 220 16.42 24.69 10.01
N THR A 221 16.82 23.89 11.02
CA THR A 221 17.12 24.42 12.36
C THR A 221 18.30 25.39 12.34
N GLU A 222 19.32 25.15 11.52
CA GLU A 222 20.45 26.09 11.31
C GLU A 222 19.98 27.44 10.74
N LYS A 223 18.89 27.43 9.95
CA LYS A 223 18.23 28.62 9.42
C LYS A 223 17.16 29.21 10.38
N LYS A 224 17.01 28.68 11.59
CA LYS A 224 15.98 29.07 12.58
C LYS A 224 14.55 28.82 12.09
N ILE A 225 14.37 27.80 11.25
CA ILE A 225 13.08 27.30 10.76
C ILE A 225 12.80 25.99 11.49
N PHE A 226 11.70 25.92 12.24
CA PHE A 226 11.47 24.84 13.17
C PHE A 226 10.22 24.02 12.76
N PHE A 227 10.46 22.80 12.29
CA PHE A 227 9.42 21.79 12.12
C PHE A 227 9.57 20.72 13.20
N SER A 228 8.45 20.17 13.66
CA SER A 228 8.43 18.90 14.37
C SER A 228 8.19 17.76 13.40
N LEU A 229 8.65 16.54 13.73
CA LEU A 229 8.47 15.34 12.93
C LEU A 229 7.83 14.24 13.77
N ASP A 230 6.62 13.85 13.42
CA ASP A 230 5.99 12.64 13.90
C ASP A 230 6.40 11.46 13.01
N VAL A 231 6.90 10.38 13.62
CA VAL A 231 7.35 9.18 12.92
C VAL A 231 6.46 7.99 13.32
N VAL A 232 5.66 7.51 12.37
CA VAL A 232 4.77 6.34 12.56
C VAL A 232 5.33 5.15 11.82
N GLY A 233 5.65 4.09 12.55
CA GLY A 233 6.22 2.83 12.07
C GLY A 233 7.35 2.33 12.93
N ASP A 234 7.75 1.08 12.69
CA ASP A 234 8.80 0.41 13.44
C ASP A 234 10.09 0.32 12.63
N PHE A 235 11.22 0.29 13.34
CA PHE A 235 12.51 -0.05 12.74
C PHE A 235 12.56 -1.52 12.38
N ILE A 236 12.93 -1.82 11.13
CA ILE A 236 13.09 -3.21 10.66
C ILE A 236 14.54 -3.69 10.79
N ASP A 237 15.50 -2.77 10.79
CA ASP A 237 16.94 -3.04 10.79
C ASP A 237 17.60 -2.34 11.99
N VAL A 238 18.26 -3.12 12.85
CA VAL A 238 18.92 -2.61 14.06
C VAL A 238 20.10 -1.69 13.73
N LEU A 239 20.86 -1.98 12.67
CA LEU A 239 21.99 -1.13 12.27
C LEU A 239 21.49 0.23 11.79
N TYR A 240 20.44 0.24 10.98
CA TYR A 240 19.80 1.48 10.52
C TYR A 240 19.15 2.25 11.67
N LYS A 241 18.57 1.56 12.66
CA LYS A 241 18.07 2.19 13.88
C LYS A 241 19.19 2.94 14.62
N ASN A 242 20.32 2.28 14.84
CA ASN A 242 21.46 2.89 15.53
C ASN A 242 21.99 4.12 14.77
N GLU A 243 22.08 4.04 13.45
CA GLU A 243 22.49 5.16 12.59
C GLU A 243 21.54 6.36 12.74
N VAL A 244 20.23 6.12 12.68
CA VAL A 244 19.19 7.15 12.83
C VAL A 244 19.26 7.81 14.21
N LEU A 245 19.29 7.01 15.29
CA LEU A 245 19.32 7.52 16.66
C LEU A 245 20.61 8.27 16.97
N SER A 246 21.75 7.79 16.47
CA SER A 246 23.04 8.48 16.61
C SER A 246 23.03 9.81 15.87
N PHE A 247 22.45 9.87 14.66
CA PHE A 247 22.33 11.13 13.92
C PHE A 247 21.49 12.16 14.69
N ILE A 248 20.34 11.74 15.24
CA ILE A 248 19.45 12.60 16.04
C ILE A 248 20.21 13.19 17.22
N LYS A 249 20.87 12.33 18.02
CA LYS A 249 21.63 12.75 19.21
C LYS A 249 22.78 13.69 18.88
N ASN A 250 23.60 13.34 17.88
CA ASN A 250 24.78 14.10 17.51
C ASN A 250 24.45 15.48 16.92
N ASN A 251 23.20 15.72 16.50
CA ASN A 251 22.75 16.99 15.94
C ASN A 251 21.70 17.71 16.81
N GLY A 252 21.43 17.25 18.02
CA GLY A 252 20.52 17.90 18.98
C GLY A 252 19.07 17.99 18.46
N LEU A 253 18.60 16.96 17.73
CA LEU A 253 17.28 16.96 17.10
C LEU A 253 16.20 16.29 17.95
N GLU A 254 16.52 15.78 19.16
CA GLU A 254 15.62 14.95 19.97
C GLU A 254 14.30 15.64 20.26
N LYS A 255 14.33 16.95 20.56
CA LYS A 255 13.12 17.72 20.89
C LYS A 255 12.16 17.96 19.72
N TYR A 256 12.60 17.69 18.49
CA TYR A 256 11.80 17.91 17.29
C TYR A 256 11.17 16.61 16.74
N ILE A 257 11.54 15.44 17.28
CA ILE A 257 11.19 14.15 16.67
C ILE A 257 10.44 13.28 17.69
N HIS A 258 9.27 12.79 17.28
CA HIS A 258 8.43 11.91 18.09
C HIS A 258 8.21 10.57 17.38
N PHE A 259 8.75 9.48 17.94
CA PHE A 259 8.54 8.12 17.46
C PHE A 259 7.30 7.54 18.10
N HIS A 260 6.30 7.21 17.29
CA HIS A 260 5.04 6.62 17.75
C HIS A 260 5.04 5.07 17.72
N GLY A 261 6.03 4.45 17.07
CA GLY A 261 5.97 3.03 16.75
C GLY A 261 4.88 2.73 15.71
N TRP A 262 4.57 1.45 15.54
CA TRP A 262 3.46 1.05 14.67
C TRP A 262 2.11 1.52 15.25
N LYS A 263 1.22 1.96 14.37
CA LYS A 263 -0.12 2.44 14.72
C LYS A 263 -1.18 1.78 13.83
N SER A 264 -2.31 1.44 14.43
CA SER A 264 -3.52 1.04 13.70
C SER A 264 -4.03 2.19 12.81
N GLN A 265 -4.88 1.88 11.82
CA GLN A 265 -5.48 2.94 10.98
C GLN A 265 -6.26 3.97 11.81
N ARG A 266 -6.94 3.54 12.87
CA ARG A 266 -7.69 4.43 13.77
C ARG A 266 -6.78 5.39 14.52
N GLU A 267 -5.66 4.90 15.06
CA GLU A 267 -4.67 5.76 15.73
C GLU A 267 -3.98 6.70 14.74
N LEU A 268 -3.68 6.20 13.52
CA LEU A 268 -3.08 7.01 12.46
C LEU A 268 -3.97 8.18 12.05
N LEU A 269 -5.30 8.02 12.05
CA LEU A 269 -6.24 9.12 11.81
C LEU A 269 -6.00 10.28 12.77
N GLY A 270 -5.84 10.00 14.07
CA GLY A 270 -5.57 11.03 15.08
C GLY A 270 -4.23 11.75 14.88
N ILE A 271 -3.17 11.00 14.55
CA ILE A 271 -1.85 11.58 14.27
C ILE A 271 -1.90 12.41 12.97
N MET A 272 -2.51 11.84 11.91
CA MET A 272 -2.64 12.52 10.62
C MET A 272 -3.50 13.79 10.73
N ALA A 273 -4.56 13.80 11.54
CA ALA A 273 -5.35 15.00 11.81
C ALA A 273 -4.47 16.16 12.31
N ASN A 274 -3.44 15.86 13.11
CA ASN A 274 -2.54 16.84 13.72
C ASN A 274 -1.34 17.23 12.84
N ALA A 275 -1.03 16.47 11.79
CA ALA A 275 0.04 16.80 10.84
C ALA A 275 -0.40 17.89 9.84
N ASP A 276 0.58 18.56 9.23
CA ASP A 276 0.37 19.50 8.12
C ASP A 276 0.88 18.90 6.81
N ILE A 277 2.02 18.24 6.86
CA ILE A 277 2.77 17.77 5.71
C ILE A 277 3.14 16.32 5.91
N LEU A 278 2.75 15.43 4.98
CA LEU A 278 3.37 14.12 4.85
C LEU A 278 4.67 14.28 4.05
N PHE A 279 5.79 13.82 4.63
CA PHE A 279 7.07 13.84 3.94
C PHE A 279 7.51 12.43 3.54
N VAL A 280 7.75 12.22 2.24
CA VAL A 280 8.12 10.91 1.68
C VAL A 280 9.47 11.01 0.96
N ALA A 281 10.53 10.48 1.60
CA ALA A 281 11.88 10.45 1.06
C ALA A 281 12.29 9.08 0.50
N SER A 282 11.32 8.26 0.11
CA SER A 282 11.57 6.90 -0.37
C SER A 282 12.41 6.88 -1.64
N LYS A 283 13.31 5.91 -1.75
CA LYS A 283 14.14 5.70 -2.95
C LYS A 283 13.43 4.88 -4.03
N GLN A 284 12.35 4.17 -3.68
CA GLN A 284 11.55 3.37 -4.60
C GLN A 284 10.17 3.10 -3.98
N GLU A 285 9.12 3.31 -4.76
CA GLU A 285 7.73 3.05 -4.42
C GLU A 285 6.95 2.61 -5.67
N THR A 286 5.89 1.83 -5.47
CA THR A 286 4.93 1.54 -6.55
C THR A 286 3.74 2.49 -6.46
N MET A 287 2.99 2.43 -5.35
CA MET A 287 1.89 3.34 -5.04
C MET A 287 1.68 3.36 -3.52
N PRO A 288 2.40 4.20 -2.77
CA PRO A 288 2.38 4.18 -1.31
C PRO A 288 1.05 4.64 -0.73
N MET A 289 0.45 3.80 0.12
CA MET A 289 -0.81 4.08 0.79
C MET A 289 -0.77 5.38 1.60
N ALA A 290 0.36 5.65 2.27
CA ALA A 290 0.52 6.85 3.10
C ALA A 290 0.26 8.15 2.32
N ILE A 291 0.66 8.23 1.04
CA ILE A 291 0.38 9.38 0.18
C ILE A 291 -1.12 9.51 -0.06
N ALA A 292 -1.79 8.43 -0.50
CA ALA A 292 -3.22 8.45 -0.76
C ALA A 292 -4.04 8.77 0.51
N GLU A 293 -3.62 8.26 1.66
CA GLU A 293 -4.23 8.54 2.97
C GLU A 293 -4.02 10.01 3.40
N ALA A 294 -2.81 10.55 3.23
CA ALA A 294 -2.51 11.94 3.57
C ALA A 294 -3.26 12.92 2.65
N MET A 295 -3.28 12.67 1.34
CA MET A 295 -4.08 13.45 0.40
C MET A 295 -5.57 13.38 0.76
N SER A 296 -6.11 12.19 1.10
CA SER A 296 -7.49 12.03 1.56
C SER A 296 -7.76 12.86 2.83
N ALA A 297 -6.79 12.92 3.75
CA ALA A 297 -6.85 13.72 4.95
C ALA A 297 -6.68 15.24 4.70
N GLY A 298 -6.44 15.66 3.46
CA GLY A 298 -6.19 17.05 3.10
C GLY A 298 -4.86 17.57 3.63
N LYS A 299 -3.84 16.71 3.69
CA LYS A 299 -2.49 17.09 4.05
C LYS A 299 -1.67 17.38 2.80
N VAL A 300 -0.76 18.35 2.91
CA VAL A 300 0.23 18.58 1.86
C VAL A 300 1.17 17.38 1.80
N VAL A 301 1.47 16.89 0.61
CA VAL A 301 2.47 15.85 0.41
C VAL A 301 3.72 16.46 -0.21
N VAL A 302 4.88 16.25 0.43
CA VAL A 302 6.19 16.56 -0.15
C VAL A 302 6.92 15.25 -0.36
N SER A 303 7.16 14.88 -1.60
CA SER A 303 7.63 13.53 -1.94
C SER A 303 8.74 13.51 -2.98
N ALA A 304 9.62 12.51 -2.86
CA ALA A 304 10.51 12.15 -3.96
C ALA A 304 9.69 11.66 -5.16
N ALA A 305 10.06 12.12 -6.36
CA ALA A 305 9.45 11.73 -7.63
C ALA A 305 9.96 10.36 -8.10
N VAL A 306 9.64 9.29 -7.36
CA VAL A 306 10.13 7.93 -7.63
C VAL A 306 8.97 6.96 -7.88
N GLY A 307 9.19 6.01 -8.78
CA GLY A 307 8.22 4.97 -9.08
C GLY A 307 6.89 5.52 -9.59
N GLY A 308 5.79 5.06 -8.99
CA GLY A 308 4.43 5.52 -9.33
C GLY A 308 3.98 6.79 -8.58
N ILE A 309 4.82 7.41 -7.75
CA ILE A 309 4.43 8.64 -7.02
C ILE A 309 4.07 9.80 -7.95
N PRO A 310 4.78 10.05 -9.08
CA PRO A 310 4.39 11.11 -10.01
C PRO A 310 3.01 10.94 -10.66
N GLU A 311 2.43 9.75 -10.58
CA GLU A 311 1.05 9.48 -11.03
C GLU A 311 0.00 9.77 -9.94
N MET A 312 0.44 10.00 -8.69
CA MET A 312 -0.43 10.31 -7.55
C MET A 312 -0.54 11.80 -7.26
N ILE A 313 0.50 12.57 -7.60
CA ILE A 313 0.67 13.98 -7.21
C ILE A 313 0.94 14.81 -8.46
N THR A 314 0.18 15.87 -8.63
CA THR A 314 0.48 16.94 -9.59
C THR A 314 1.34 18.00 -8.90
N ASP A 315 2.62 18.11 -9.32
CA ASP A 315 3.59 18.98 -8.67
C ASP A 315 3.10 20.44 -8.59
N LYS A 316 3.19 21.03 -7.40
CA LYS A 316 2.78 22.39 -7.04
C LYS A 316 1.26 22.67 -7.09
N GLU A 317 0.45 21.67 -7.48
CA GLU A 317 -1.02 21.81 -7.51
C GLU A 317 -1.68 21.14 -6.29
N ASP A 318 -1.35 19.88 -6.02
CA ASP A 318 -1.89 19.09 -4.93
C ASP A 318 -0.82 18.46 -4.02
N GLY A 319 0.44 18.85 -4.21
CA GLY A 319 1.60 18.45 -3.45
C GLY A 319 2.89 18.97 -4.10
N PHE A 320 4.04 18.54 -3.58
CA PHE A 320 5.34 18.84 -4.16
C PHE A 320 6.13 17.59 -4.47
N LEU A 321 6.75 17.57 -5.64
CA LEU A 321 7.67 16.53 -6.08
C LEU A 321 9.10 17.05 -6.15
N PHE A 322 10.05 16.31 -5.59
CA PHE A 322 11.47 16.60 -5.75
C PHE A 322 12.19 15.44 -6.45
N HIS A 323 13.15 15.76 -7.30
CA HIS A 323 13.86 14.81 -8.16
C HIS A 323 15.28 14.49 -7.69
N SER A 324 15.77 15.19 -6.67
CA SER A 324 17.12 15.01 -6.13
C SER A 324 17.10 14.95 -4.61
N PHE A 325 17.86 14.04 -4.02
CA PHE A 325 18.06 13.92 -2.59
C PHE A 325 19.18 14.88 -2.08
N THR A 326 19.16 16.12 -2.55
CA THR A 326 20.01 17.20 -2.04
C THR A 326 19.19 18.13 -1.16
N ILE A 327 19.82 18.73 -0.16
CA ILE A 327 19.16 19.69 0.74
C ILE A 327 18.62 20.85 -0.07
N ASP A 328 19.43 21.40 -0.99
CA ASP A 328 19.09 22.58 -1.81
C ASP A 328 17.87 22.36 -2.71
N ALA A 329 17.59 21.10 -3.11
CA ALA A 329 16.41 20.80 -3.93
C ALA A 329 15.10 20.83 -3.12
N VAL A 330 15.16 20.58 -1.81
CA VAL A 330 13.96 20.39 -0.98
C VAL A 330 13.74 21.49 0.04
N LEU A 331 14.83 22.09 0.52
CA LEU A 331 14.79 23.16 1.52
C LEU A 331 13.85 24.32 1.12
N PRO A 332 13.90 24.85 -0.13
CA PRO A 332 13.00 25.93 -0.54
C PRO A 332 11.51 25.54 -0.50
N ILE A 333 11.17 24.28 -0.69
CA ILE A 333 9.79 23.81 -0.60
C ILE A 333 9.29 23.94 0.84
N LEU A 334 10.08 23.50 1.82
CA LEU A 334 9.69 23.62 3.23
C LEU A 334 9.74 25.06 3.72
N GLU A 335 10.66 25.89 3.22
CA GLU A 335 10.68 27.33 3.51
C GLU A 335 9.39 28.02 3.05
N GLN A 336 8.85 27.68 1.88
CA GLN A 336 7.58 28.21 1.36
C GLN A 336 6.37 27.77 2.19
N LEU A 337 6.41 26.57 2.77
CA LEU A 337 5.33 26.01 3.57
C LEU A 337 5.38 26.45 5.03
N TYR A 338 6.54 26.91 5.49
CA TYR A 338 6.73 27.32 6.88
C TYR A 338 5.91 28.58 7.21
N ASN A 339 5.07 28.48 8.26
CA ASN A 339 4.15 29.55 8.68
C ASN A 339 3.26 30.09 7.52
N ASN A 340 2.93 29.27 6.54
CA ASN A 340 2.13 29.64 5.39
C ASN A 340 0.79 28.89 5.36
N ASP A 341 -0.10 29.29 6.26
CA ASP A 341 -1.43 28.68 6.43
C ASP A 341 -2.24 28.66 5.14
N ALA A 342 -2.20 29.77 4.39
CA ALA A 342 -2.95 29.89 3.15
C ALA A 342 -2.51 28.86 2.09
N MET A 343 -1.20 28.67 1.95
CA MET A 343 -0.64 27.71 1.00
C MET A 343 -0.92 26.27 1.43
N VAL A 344 -0.69 25.95 2.70
CA VAL A 344 -0.95 24.61 3.27
C VAL A 344 -2.42 24.25 3.11
N THR A 345 -3.33 25.16 3.42
CA THR A 345 -4.79 24.95 3.27
C THR A 345 -5.17 24.76 1.81
N LYS A 346 -4.70 25.59 0.90
CA LYS A 346 -4.99 25.53 -0.53
C LYS A 346 -4.56 24.19 -1.13
N LEU A 347 -3.32 23.79 -0.88
CA LEU A 347 -2.78 22.52 -1.36
C LEU A 347 -3.50 21.32 -0.74
N GLY A 348 -3.80 21.37 0.56
CA GLY A 348 -4.55 20.32 1.25
C GLY A 348 -5.97 20.11 0.69
N ILE A 349 -6.68 21.19 0.31
CA ILE A 349 -7.97 21.09 -0.36
C ILE A 349 -7.82 20.38 -1.71
N LYS A 350 -6.87 20.79 -2.54
CA LYS A 350 -6.60 20.16 -3.84
C LYS A 350 -6.21 18.70 -3.71
N ALA A 351 -5.31 18.38 -2.78
CA ALA A 351 -4.91 17.00 -2.49
C ALA A 351 -6.12 16.13 -2.12
N ARG A 352 -7.02 16.64 -1.27
CA ARG A 352 -8.25 15.92 -0.90
C ARG A 352 -9.20 15.72 -2.07
N ASP A 353 -9.35 16.70 -2.95
CA ASP A 353 -10.21 16.57 -4.13
C ASP A 353 -9.65 15.53 -5.09
N THR A 354 -8.34 15.53 -5.36
CA THR A 354 -7.66 14.49 -6.13
C THR A 354 -7.86 13.11 -5.50
N ALA A 355 -7.65 12.99 -4.20
CA ALA A 355 -7.81 11.71 -3.48
C ALA A 355 -9.25 11.20 -3.52
N ARG A 356 -10.25 12.08 -3.36
CA ARG A 356 -11.67 11.72 -3.46
C ARG A 356 -12.03 11.21 -4.84
N ALA A 357 -11.48 11.80 -5.89
CA ALA A 357 -11.71 11.38 -7.27
C ALA A 357 -11.02 10.07 -7.61
N THR A 358 -9.83 9.83 -7.05
CA THR A 358 -8.92 8.76 -7.49
C THR A 358 -8.89 7.56 -6.53
N PHE A 359 -8.76 7.80 -5.21
CA PHE A 359 -8.45 6.76 -4.21
C PHE A 359 -9.62 6.37 -3.32
N HIS A 360 -10.77 7.07 -3.40
CA HIS A 360 -11.93 6.74 -2.58
C HIS A 360 -12.37 5.29 -2.81
N CYS A 361 -12.56 4.53 -1.72
CA CYS A 361 -12.83 3.09 -1.79
C CYS A 361 -14.00 2.72 -2.73
N THR A 362 -15.08 3.50 -2.74
CA THR A 362 -16.22 3.27 -3.66
C THR A 362 -15.83 3.46 -5.14
N LYS A 363 -14.99 4.46 -5.45
CA LYS A 363 -14.52 4.71 -6.82
C LYS A 363 -13.60 3.58 -7.30
N VAL A 364 -12.69 3.15 -6.45
CA VAL A 364 -11.80 2.01 -6.72
C VAL A 364 -12.62 0.73 -6.90
N ALA A 365 -13.58 0.48 -6.03
CA ALA A 365 -14.50 -0.67 -6.14
C ALA A 365 -15.33 -0.62 -7.44
N GLN A 366 -15.83 0.55 -7.86
CA GLN A 366 -16.53 0.73 -9.13
C GLN A 366 -15.66 0.36 -10.33
N LYS A 367 -14.40 0.85 -10.38
CA LYS A 367 -13.43 0.51 -11.43
C LYS A 367 -13.15 -1.00 -11.44
N THR A 368 -12.94 -1.60 -10.27
CA THR A 368 -12.69 -3.04 -10.13
C THR A 368 -13.89 -3.86 -10.62
N MET A 369 -15.11 -3.46 -10.27
CA MET A 369 -16.35 -4.09 -10.75
C MET A 369 -16.52 -3.96 -12.26
N GLY A 370 -16.16 -2.81 -12.83
CA GLY A 370 -16.14 -2.61 -14.28
C GLY A 370 -15.22 -3.60 -14.97
N PHE A 371 -14.01 -3.82 -14.43
CA PHE A 371 -13.08 -4.79 -14.97
C PHE A 371 -13.59 -6.23 -14.80
N TYR A 372 -14.14 -6.62 -13.64
CA TYR A 372 -14.77 -7.93 -13.46
C TYR A 372 -15.87 -8.18 -14.50
N SER A 373 -16.71 -7.20 -14.75
CA SER A 373 -17.80 -7.29 -15.71
C SER A 373 -17.32 -7.44 -17.16
N SER A 374 -16.24 -6.74 -17.54
CA SER A 374 -15.63 -6.88 -18.88
C SER A 374 -15.04 -8.26 -19.09
N LEU A 375 -14.37 -8.82 -18.08
CA LEU A 375 -13.82 -10.18 -18.14
C LEU A 375 -14.92 -11.24 -18.30
N HIS A 376 -16.05 -11.07 -17.63
CA HIS A 376 -17.20 -11.98 -17.77
C HIS A 376 -17.79 -11.95 -19.16
N LYS A 377 -18.02 -10.76 -19.72
CA LYS A 377 -18.55 -10.61 -21.10
C LYS A 377 -17.64 -11.29 -22.13
N ASN A 378 -16.34 -11.05 -22.03
CA ASN A 378 -15.36 -11.64 -22.95
C ASN A 378 -15.30 -13.17 -22.87
N SER A 379 -15.54 -13.77 -21.69
CA SER A 379 -15.57 -15.23 -21.54
C SER A 379 -16.85 -15.87 -22.09
N SER A 380 -17.98 -15.16 -22.07
CA SER A 380 -19.25 -15.67 -22.64
C SER A 380 -19.30 -15.63 -24.19
N HIS A 381 -18.41 -14.92 -24.85
CA HIS A 381 -18.27 -14.91 -26.31
C HIS A 381 -17.31 -15.99 -26.84
N LEU A 382 -16.59 -16.70 -25.97
CA LEU A 382 -15.62 -17.75 -26.32
C LEU A 382 -16.15 -19.16 -26.10
N ASN A 383 -17.34 -19.30 -25.54
CA ASN A 383 -18.11 -20.55 -25.39
C ASN A 383 -19.30 -20.57 -26.37
#